data_f1a18f2d9a628c1a69e25fb833bdd5c3
#
_entry.id   f1a18f2d9a628c1a69e25fb833bdd5c3
#
_cell.length_a   1.000
_cell.length_b   1.000
_cell.length_c   1.000
_cell.angle_alpha   90.00
_cell.angle_beta   90.00
_cell.angle_gamma   90.00
#
_symmetry.space_group_name_H-M   'P 1'
#
loop_
_entity.id
_entity.type
_entity.pdbx_description
1 polymer ?
#
loop_
_entity_poly.entity_id
_entity_poly.type
_entity_poly.pdbx_seq_one_letter_code
_entity_poly.pdbx_strand_id
1 'polypeptide(L)'
;MTRGSSGATFRYYLESVGKMCRTDDGRTSRQGLWLRQHQSPAVPKVLSVYEHGYQMERLDDISYMWLNHRVVLAGIVEQLEQHVWSQSAEVEWSQQATVDKVADLLGMFDVGVEVQLWLEKTHESIDWNALPRCLTHGDPTLDNVMFRPGTSELVIIDPVPATSAVPDIRAVDLGKMLQSALGWERVRYGYREVTGALDTLGGSARINPYHVQTYAQDDNEWNAAVLWCVIHLLRTLPYLARCAAPKVQDDVRGMIGDATTFLP
;
A
#
# COMPACT_ATOMS: atom_id res chain seq x y z
N MET A 1 -2.80 21.50 -12.87
CA MET A 1 -1.92 20.32 -12.84
C MET A 1 -1.38 20.17 -11.43
N THR A 2 -1.66 19.08 -10.78
CA THR A 2 -1.08 18.74 -9.48
C THR A 2 0.01 17.69 -9.68
N ARG A 3 1.08 17.73 -8.87
CA ARG A 3 2.13 16.70 -8.87
C ARG A 3 1.84 15.68 -7.78
N GLY A 4 1.82 14.40 -8.13
CA GLY A 4 1.83 13.32 -7.15
C GLY A 4 3.20 13.16 -6.49
N SER A 5 3.25 12.50 -5.34
CA SER A 5 4.49 12.22 -4.60
C SER A 5 5.52 11.38 -5.39
N SER A 6 5.07 10.60 -6.35
CA SER A 6 5.91 9.82 -7.28
C SER A 6 6.48 10.63 -8.45
N GLY A 7 6.26 11.96 -8.50
CA GLY A 7 6.62 12.79 -9.64
C GLY A 7 5.61 12.74 -10.79
N ALA A 8 4.56 11.94 -10.68
CA ALA A 8 3.49 11.89 -11.67
C ALA A 8 2.74 13.22 -11.75
N THR A 9 2.30 13.57 -12.94
CA THR A 9 1.48 14.74 -13.22
C THR A 9 0.05 14.30 -13.49
N PHE A 10 -0.92 14.97 -12.87
CA PHE A 10 -2.33 14.71 -13.06
C PHE A 10 -2.95 15.80 -13.94
N ARG A 11 -3.77 15.39 -14.90
CA ARG A 11 -4.62 16.26 -15.73
C ARG A 11 -6.08 15.89 -15.49
N TYR A 12 -6.85 16.85 -15.01
CA TYR A 12 -8.26 16.68 -14.73
C TYR A 12 -9.08 17.15 -15.94
N TYR A 13 -10.02 16.33 -16.36
CA TYR A 13 -11.05 16.62 -17.35
C TYR A 13 -12.41 16.52 -16.67
N LEU A 14 -13.50 16.82 -17.37
CA LEU A 14 -14.83 16.82 -16.79
C LEU A 14 -15.19 15.44 -16.17
N GLU A 15 -14.93 14.38 -16.93
CA GLU A 15 -15.33 13.00 -16.56
C GLU A 15 -14.14 12.03 -16.42
N SER A 16 -12.92 12.54 -16.50
CA SER A 16 -11.74 11.68 -16.44
C SER A 16 -10.53 12.35 -15.82
N VAL A 17 -9.55 11.53 -15.43
CA VAL A 17 -8.25 11.96 -14.92
C VAL A 17 -7.16 11.24 -15.69
N GLY A 18 -6.21 12.02 -16.24
CA GLY A 18 -4.98 11.49 -16.81
C GLY A 18 -3.84 11.51 -15.79
N LYS A 19 -3.15 10.39 -15.61
CA LYS A 19 -1.92 10.26 -14.83
C LYS A 19 -0.75 9.98 -15.76
N MET A 20 0.30 10.80 -15.69
CA MET A 20 1.49 10.68 -16.54
C MET A 20 2.76 10.87 -15.75
N CYS A 21 3.78 10.03 -16.01
CA CYS A 21 5.12 10.19 -15.48
C CYS A 21 6.15 9.76 -16.54
N ARG A 22 7.05 10.65 -16.92
CA ARG A 22 8.07 10.39 -17.94
C ARG A 22 9.38 9.83 -17.37
N THR A 23 9.53 9.84 -16.04
CA THR A 23 10.78 9.53 -15.35
C THR A 23 10.70 8.29 -14.47
N ASP A 24 9.63 7.47 -14.61
CA ASP A 24 9.36 6.32 -13.75
C ASP A 24 9.59 4.96 -14.44
N ASP A 25 10.39 4.92 -15.50
CA ASP A 25 10.72 3.71 -16.26
C ASP A 25 9.47 2.91 -16.70
N GLY A 26 8.40 3.63 -17.05
CA GLY A 26 7.13 3.04 -17.50
C GLY A 26 6.26 2.47 -16.37
N ARG A 27 6.59 2.72 -15.10
CA ARG A 27 5.77 2.26 -13.96
C ARG A 27 4.32 2.72 -14.08
N THR A 28 4.10 4.01 -14.38
CA THR A 28 2.73 4.56 -14.51
C THR A 28 1.96 3.90 -15.65
N SER A 29 2.62 3.59 -16.77
CA SER A 29 2.01 2.85 -17.87
C SER A 29 1.63 1.42 -17.45
N ARG A 30 2.53 0.71 -16.74
CA ARG A 30 2.24 -0.64 -16.20
C ARG A 30 1.07 -0.64 -15.22
N GLN A 31 0.93 0.38 -14.38
CA GLN A 31 -0.27 0.56 -13.53
C GLN A 31 -1.55 0.65 -14.36
N GLY A 32 -1.54 1.46 -15.41
CA GLY A 32 -2.68 1.57 -16.32
C GLY A 32 -3.01 0.27 -17.05
N LEU A 33 -1.99 -0.52 -17.45
CA LEU A 33 -2.17 -1.84 -18.06
C LEU A 33 -2.79 -2.82 -17.07
N TRP A 34 -2.27 -2.89 -15.85
CA TRP A 34 -2.81 -3.76 -14.79
C TRP A 34 -4.27 -3.42 -14.52
N LEU A 35 -4.60 -2.14 -14.30
CA LEU A 35 -5.98 -1.69 -14.10
C LEU A 35 -6.90 -2.06 -15.28
N ARG A 36 -6.41 -1.99 -16.50
CA ARG A 36 -7.16 -2.34 -17.70
C ARG A 36 -7.37 -3.85 -17.85
N GLN A 37 -6.41 -4.66 -17.43
CA GLN A 37 -6.51 -6.13 -17.46
C GLN A 37 -7.48 -6.66 -16.39
N HIS A 38 -7.49 -6.04 -15.22
CA HIS A 38 -8.27 -6.48 -14.06
C HIS A 38 -9.50 -5.61 -13.79
N GLN A 39 -10.19 -5.22 -14.87
CA GLN A 39 -11.41 -4.40 -14.77
C GLN A 39 -12.46 -5.06 -13.88
N SER A 40 -12.84 -4.36 -12.83
CA SER A 40 -13.85 -4.81 -11.86
C SER A 40 -14.44 -3.58 -11.14
N PRO A 41 -15.49 -3.72 -10.33
CA PRO A 41 -15.97 -2.62 -9.47
C PRO A 41 -14.91 -2.09 -8.51
N ALA A 42 -13.95 -2.91 -8.08
CA ALA A 42 -12.90 -2.52 -7.14
C ALA A 42 -11.86 -1.55 -7.69
N VAL A 43 -11.73 -1.44 -9.03
CA VAL A 43 -10.70 -0.62 -9.66
C VAL A 43 -11.31 0.38 -10.64
N PRO A 44 -10.63 1.51 -10.94
CA PRO A 44 -11.14 2.51 -11.87
C PRO A 44 -11.25 1.98 -13.29
N LYS A 45 -12.25 2.44 -14.01
CA LYS A 45 -12.36 2.18 -15.44
C LYS A 45 -11.24 2.93 -16.18
N VAL A 46 -10.37 2.18 -16.85
CA VAL A 46 -9.31 2.75 -17.68
C VAL A 46 -9.85 3.07 -19.08
N LEU A 47 -9.73 4.31 -19.50
CA LEU A 47 -10.18 4.80 -20.80
C LEU A 47 -9.10 4.60 -21.87
N SER A 48 -7.83 4.84 -21.51
CA SER A 48 -6.68 4.66 -22.40
C SER A 48 -5.39 4.49 -21.62
N VAL A 49 -4.42 3.79 -22.23
CA VAL A 49 -3.05 3.62 -21.70
C VAL A 49 -2.09 4.16 -22.76
N TYR A 50 -1.09 4.92 -22.32
CA TYR A 50 -0.05 5.56 -23.13
C TYR A 50 1.32 5.06 -22.69
N GLU A 51 2.36 5.37 -23.45
CA GLU A 51 3.75 5.02 -23.15
C GLU A 51 4.19 5.48 -21.74
N HIS A 52 3.75 6.66 -21.31
CA HIS A 52 4.16 7.26 -20.03
C HIS A 52 3.00 7.47 -19.06
N GLY A 53 1.87 6.79 -19.24
CA GLY A 53 0.73 7.00 -18.37
C GLY A 53 -0.57 6.36 -18.81
N TYR A 54 -1.65 6.77 -18.19
CA TYR A 54 -2.99 6.30 -18.51
C TYR A 54 -4.04 7.37 -18.19
N GLN A 55 -5.23 7.19 -18.75
CA GLN A 55 -6.42 7.96 -18.45
C GLN A 55 -7.48 7.02 -17.87
N MET A 56 -8.12 7.43 -16.81
CA MET A 56 -9.18 6.69 -16.13
C MET A 56 -10.41 7.55 -15.90
N GLU A 57 -11.52 6.94 -15.52
CA GLU A 57 -12.70 7.64 -15.03
C GLU A 57 -12.34 8.63 -13.91
N ARG A 58 -13.13 9.69 -13.75
CA ARG A 58 -12.98 10.61 -12.64
C ARG A 58 -13.55 9.95 -11.38
N LEU A 59 -12.82 10.08 -10.29
CA LEU A 59 -13.20 9.60 -8.96
C LEU A 59 -13.21 10.78 -7.99
N ASP A 60 -13.96 10.65 -6.92
CA ASP A 60 -14.03 11.60 -5.83
C ASP A 60 -13.04 11.23 -4.72
N ASP A 61 -12.35 12.23 -4.18
CA ASP A 61 -11.43 12.06 -3.06
C ASP A 61 -12.20 11.69 -1.79
N ILE A 62 -11.64 10.75 -1.01
CA ILE A 62 -12.19 10.33 0.29
C ILE A 62 -11.67 11.14 1.47
N SER A 63 -10.98 12.24 1.22
CA SER A 63 -10.29 13.02 2.28
C SER A 63 -11.15 13.31 3.51
N TYR A 64 -12.46 13.45 3.35
CA TYR A 64 -13.41 13.62 4.45
C TYR A 64 -13.81 12.30 5.16
N MET A 65 -13.57 11.14 4.54
CA MET A 65 -13.91 9.82 5.10
C MET A 65 -12.81 9.25 6.01
N TRP A 66 -11.68 9.90 6.11
CA TRP A 66 -10.61 9.55 7.04
C TRP A 66 -11.09 9.53 8.51
N LEU A 67 -12.29 10.05 8.74
CA LEU A 67 -12.95 10.04 10.04
C LEU A 67 -13.40 8.62 10.49
N ASN A 68 -13.53 7.67 9.57
CA ASN A 68 -13.93 6.29 9.90
C ASN A 68 -13.08 5.25 9.17
N HIS A 69 -11.79 5.25 9.46
CA HIS A 69 -10.80 4.35 8.86
C HIS A 69 -11.20 2.87 8.94
N ARG A 70 -11.89 2.46 10.00
CA ARG A 70 -12.32 1.07 10.17
C ARG A 70 -13.33 0.64 9.10
N VAL A 71 -14.29 1.51 8.80
CA VAL A 71 -15.30 1.23 7.74
C VAL A 71 -14.63 1.21 6.37
N VAL A 72 -13.70 2.13 6.13
CA VAL A 72 -12.96 2.19 4.87
C VAL A 72 -12.09 0.94 4.70
N LEU A 73 -11.37 0.50 5.74
CA LEU A 73 -10.57 -0.74 5.68
C LEU A 73 -11.43 -1.97 5.42
N ALA A 74 -12.59 -2.09 6.08
CA ALA A 74 -13.51 -3.19 5.84
C ALA A 74 -14.00 -3.18 4.37
N GLY A 75 -14.34 -2.01 3.84
CA GLY A 75 -14.73 -1.86 2.43
C GLY A 75 -13.60 -2.19 1.46
N ILE A 76 -12.34 -1.83 1.77
CA ILE A 76 -11.17 -2.23 0.97
C ILE A 76 -11.06 -3.75 0.93
N VAL A 77 -11.12 -4.41 2.08
CA VAL A 77 -11.03 -5.87 2.16
C VAL A 77 -12.13 -6.53 1.36
N GLU A 78 -13.38 -6.07 1.51
CA GLU A 78 -14.50 -6.60 0.74
C GLU A 78 -14.27 -6.48 -0.77
N GLN A 79 -13.79 -5.33 -1.25
CA GLN A 79 -13.47 -5.14 -2.66
C GLN A 79 -12.33 -6.04 -3.13
N LEU A 80 -11.28 -6.19 -2.31
CA LEU A 80 -10.15 -7.06 -2.63
C LEU A 80 -10.57 -8.53 -2.66
N GLU A 81 -11.34 -9.01 -1.69
CA GLU A 81 -11.82 -10.41 -1.64
C GLU A 81 -12.71 -10.76 -2.83
N GLN A 82 -13.65 -9.88 -3.16
CA GLN A 82 -14.59 -10.14 -4.24
C GLN A 82 -13.97 -10.04 -5.64
N HIS A 83 -13.00 -9.15 -5.84
CA HIS A 83 -12.60 -8.73 -7.18
C HIS A 83 -11.12 -8.88 -7.50
N VAL A 84 -10.25 -8.97 -6.52
CA VAL A 84 -8.79 -9.07 -6.72
C VAL A 84 -8.28 -10.41 -6.22
N TRP A 85 -8.41 -10.71 -4.92
CA TRP A 85 -7.89 -11.95 -4.34
C TRP A 85 -8.61 -13.22 -4.81
N SER A 86 -9.79 -13.08 -5.40
CA SER A 86 -10.50 -14.18 -6.09
C SER A 86 -9.87 -14.59 -7.41
N GLN A 87 -8.91 -13.83 -7.94
CA GLN A 87 -8.20 -14.11 -9.18
C GLN A 87 -6.89 -14.85 -8.89
N SER A 88 -6.42 -15.62 -9.88
CA SER A 88 -5.15 -16.35 -9.77
C SER A 88 -3.94 -15.40 -9.81
N ALA A 89 -2.89 -15.78 -9.08
CA ALA A 89 -1.60 -15.11 -9.15
C ALA A 89 -1.03 -15.13 -10.57
N GLU A 90 -0.43 -14.01 -10.99
CA GLU A 90 0.11 -13.85 -12.34
C GLU A 90 1.63 -14.02 -12.40
N VAL A 91 2.31 -13.72 -11.29
CA VAL A 91 3.78 -13.66 -11.27
C VAL A 91 4.36 -14.87 -10.56
N GLU A 92 5.32 -15.52 -11.18
CA GLU A 92 6.14 -16.52 -10.51
C GLU A 92 7.08 -15.83 -9.52
N TRP A 93 6.93 -16.15 -8.24
CA TRP A 93 7.68 -15.56 -7.15
C TRP A 93 8.89 -16.40 -6.77
N SER A 94 9.96 -15.71 -6.38
CA SER A 94 11.17 -16.31 -5.82
C SER A 94 11.40 -15.82 -4.40
N GLN A 95 11.37 -16.73 -3.44
CA GLN A 95 11.69 -16.43 -2.04
C GLN A 95 13.09 -15.82 -1.92
N GLN A 96 14.08 -16.34 -2.66
CA GLN A 96 15.43 -15.78 -2.68
C GLN A 96 15.46 -14.34 -3.19
N ALA A 97 14.69 -14.01 -4.23
CA ALA A 97 14.63 -12.63 -4.73
C ALA A 97 14.02 -11.66 -3.69
N THR A 98 13.13 -12.14 -2.81
CA THR A 98 12.63 -11.35 -1.68
C THR A 98 13.74 -11.12 -0.65
N VAL A 99 14.47 -12.15 -0.27
CA VAL A 99 15.61 -12.06 0.66
C VAL A 99 16.66 -11.08 0.15
N ASP A 100 17.06 -11.21 -1.12
CA ASP A 100 18.05 -10.32 -1.75
C ASP A 100 17.58 -8.86 -1.72
N LYS A 101 16.30 -8.64 -2.02
CA LYS A 101 15.72 -7.30 -1.97
C LYS A 101 15.70 -6.70 -0.55
N VAL A 102 15.42 -7.50 0.47
CA VAL A 102 15.46 -7.06 1.86
C VAL A 102 16.91 -6.74 2.27
N ALA A 103 17.86 -7.60 1.89
CA ALA A 103 19.27 -7.37 2.17
C ALA A 103 19.78 -6.07 1.53
N ASP A 104 19.40 -5.77 0.27
CA ASP A 104 19.72 -4.52 -0.40
C ASP A 104 19.17 -3.30 0.38
N LEU A 105 17.92 -3.38 0.87
CA LEU A 105 17.32 -2.30 1.65
C LEU A 105 18.03 -2.07 2.98
N LEU A 106 18.37 -3.15 3.67
CA LEU A 106 19.14 -3.10 4.93
C LEU A 106 20.56 -2.54 4.73
N GLY A 107 21.20 -2.86 3.60
CA GLY A 107 22.49 -2.29 3.23
C GLY A 107 22.46 -0.79 2.94
N MET A 108 21.30 -0.24 2.58
CA MET A 108 21.14 1.21 2.31
C MET A 108 20.87 2.03 3.56
N PHE A 109 20.34 1.43 4.63
CA PHE A 109 19.86 2.16 5.81
C PHE A 109 20.23 1.41 7.09
N ASP A 110 20.78 2.15 8.04
CA ASP A 110 20.92 1.67 9.41
C ASP A 110 19.54 1.65 10.08
N VAL A 111 18.97 0.48 10.20
CA VAL A 111 17.70 0.23 10.91
C VAL A 111 17.91 -0.48 12.25
N GLY A 112 19.16 -0.70 12.63
CA GLY A 112 19.53 -1.43 13.83
C GLY A 112 19.56 -2.94 13.64
N VAL A 113 20.48 -3.58 14.34
CA VAL A 113 20.69 -5.05 14.28
C VAL A 113 19.45 -5.83 14.74
N GLU A 114 18.66 -5.26 15.66
CA GLU A 114 17.46 -5.90 16.22
C GLU A 114 16.38 -6.08 15.14
N VAL A 115 16.16 -5.08 14.30
CA VAL A 115 15.20 -5.17 13.18
C VAL A 115 15.69 -6.17 12.14
N GLN A 116 16.99 -6.18 11.86
CA GLN A 116 17.57 -7.14 10.93
C GLN A 116 17.37 -8.59 11.41
N LEU A 117 17.73 -8.91 12.64
CA LEU A 117 17.54 -10.24 13.23
C LEU A 117 16.05 -10.63 13.30
N TRP A 118 15.19 -9.66 13.59
CA TRP A 118 13.75 -9.88 13.59
C TRP A 118 13.23 -10.25 12.19
N LEU A 119 13.67 -9.56 11.14
CA LEU A 119 13.29 -9.87 9.75
C LEU A 119 13.72 -11.27 9.34
N GLU A 120 14.97 -11.65 9.64
CA GLU A 120 15.49 -12.98 9.35
C GLU A 120 14.68 -14.07 10.06
N LYS A 121 14.50 -13.95 11.38
CA LYS A 121 13.74 -14.90 12.19
C LYS A 121 12.28 -15.02 11.73
N THR A 122 11.63 -13.89 11.47
CA THR A 122 10.23 -13.88 11.04
C THR A 122 10.08 -14.51 9.66
N HIS A 123 10.97 -14.17 8.72
CA HIS A 123 10.96 -14.76 7.39
C HIS A 123 11.13 -16.29 7.44
N GLU A 124 12.01 -16.81 8.28
CA GLU A 124 12.23 -18.26 8.47
C GLU A 124 11.02 -18.97 9.14
N SER A 125 10.25 -18.26 9.95
CA SER A 125 9.10 -18.83 10.65
C SER A 125 7.86 -19.00 9.80
N ILE A 126 7.80 -18.37 8.62
CA ILE A 126 6.63 -18.38 7.72
C ILE A 126 6.67 -19.62 6.83
N ASP A 127 5.60 -20.38 6.83
CA ASP A 127 5.36 -21.41 5.81
C ASP A 127 4.83 -20.74 4.52
N TRP A 128 5.75 -20.37 3.66
CA TRP A 128 5.45 -19.70 2.38
C TRP A 128 4.62 -20.54 1.43
N ASN A 129 4.72 -21.88 1.53
CA ASN A 129 3.97 -22.80 0.67
C ASN A 129 2.50 -22.94 1.10
N ALA A 130 2.21 -22.68 2.36
CA ALA A 130 0.85 -22.69 2.88
C ALA A 130 0.06 -21.41 2.54
N LEU A 131 0.74 -20.33 2.13
CA LEU A 131 0.07 -19.07 1.81
C LEU A 131 -0.64 -19.14 0.44
N PRO A 132 -1.95 -18.84 0.40
CA PRO A 132 -2.71 -18.87 -0.85
C PRO A 132 -2.17 -17.87 -1.88
N ARG A 133 -1.89 -18.35 -3.09
CA ARG A 133 -1.48 -17.52 -4.22
C ARG A 133 -2.72 -16.90 -4.87
N CYS A 134 -2.74 -15.59 -4.97
CA CYS A 134 -3.82 -14.84 -5.59
C CYS A 134 -3.28 -13.56 -6.23
N LEU A 135 -4.03 -12.95 -7.13
CA LEU A 135 -3.71 -11.61 -7.62
C LEU A 135 -3.67 -10.63 -6.44
N THR A 136 -2.72 -9.69 -6.45
CA THR A 136 -2.63 -8.62 -5.45
C THR A 136 -2.71 -7.23 -6.09
N HIS A 137 -3.24 -6.27 -5.35
CA HIS A 137 -3.17 -4.86 -5.72
C HIS A 137 -1.78 -4.27 -5.43
N GLY A 138 -1.13 -4.76 -4.37
CA GLY A 138 0.23 -4.40 -3.97
C GLY A 138 0.39 -3.03 -3.29
N ASP A 139 -0.66 -2.19 -3.25
CA ASP A 139 -0.63 -0.89 -2.55
C ASP A 139 -2.03 -0.40 -2.10
N PRO A 140 -2.86 -1.22 -1.43
CA PRO A 140 -4.19 -0.83 -0.98
C PRO A 140 -4.14 -0.01 0.31
N THR A 141 -3.37 1.08 0.29
CA THR A 141 -3.29 2.04 1.39
C THR A 141 -4.48 2.99 1.35
N LEU A 142 -4.80 3.65 2.47
CA LEU A 142 -5.95 4.57 2.54
C LEU A 142 -5.84 5.74 1.55
N ASP A 143 -4.63 6.18 1.22
CA ASP A 143 -4.42 7.25 0.24
C ASP A 143 -4.55 6.81 -1.22
N ASN A 144 -4.72 5.51 -1.46
CA ASN A 144 -5.03 4.93 -2.77
C ASN A 144 -6.50 4.50 -2.90
N VAL A 145 -7.39 5.00 -2.03
CA VAL A 145 -8.83 4.71 -2.08
C VAL A 145 -9.62 5.95 -2.43
N MET A 146 -10.58 5.80 -3.31
CA MET A 146 -11.46 6.87 -3.80
C MET A 146 -12.90 6.36 -3.91
N PHE A 147 -13.83 7.25 -4.24
CA PHE A 147 -15.22 6.89 -4.51
C PHE A 147 -15.60 7.16 -5.96
N ARG A 148 -16.51 6.34 -6.50
CA ARG A 148 -17.21 6.72 -7.73
C ARG A 148 -18.16 7.89 -7.46
N PRO A 149 -18.15 8.91 -8.32
CA PRO A 149 -18.99 10.09 -8.15
C PRO A 149 -20.47 9.71 -7.97
N GLY A 150 -21.10 10.29 -6.93
CA GLY A 150 -22.51 10.08 -6.64
C GLY A 150 -22.87 8.70 -6.09
N THR A 151 -21.89 7.88 -5.73
CA THR A 151 -22.08 6.57 -5.11
C THR A 151 -21.29 6.45 -3.80
N SER A 152 -21.49 5.34 -3.07
CA SER A 152 -20.64 4.94 -1.94
C SER A 152 -19.64 3.83 -2.32
N GLU A 153 -19.47 3.55 -3.61
CA GLU A 153 -18.60 2.49 -4.07
C GLU A 153 -17.13 2.90 -3.92
N LEU A 154 -16.39 2.13 -3.12
CA LEU A 154 -14.94 2.27 -2.96
C LEU A 154 -14.22 1.73 -4.20
N VAL A 155 -13.22 2.47 -4.63
CA VAL A 155 -12.36 2.14 -5.76
C VAL A 155 -10.91 2.27 -5.31
N ILE A 156 -10.09 1.26 -5.60
CA ILE A 156 -8.68 1.25 -5.23
C ILE A 156 -7.85 1.59 -6.47
N ILE A 157 -7.02 2.62 -6.34
CA ILE A 157 -6.20 3.17 -7.42
C ILE A 157 -4.71 2.88 -7.19
N ASP A 158 -3.88 3.15 -8.20
CA ASP A 158 -2.41 3.10 -8.10
C ASP A 158 -1.85 1.72 -7.70
N PRO A 159 -2.22 0.63 -8.40
CA PRO A 159 -1.70 -0.69 -8.09
C PRO A 159 -0.17 -0.74 -8.22
N VAL A 160 0.44 -1.60 -7.43
CA VAL A 160 1.85 -1.97 -7.55
C VAL A 160 1.91 -3.47 -7.86
N PRO A 161 1.88 -3.84 -9.15
CA PRO A 161 1.88 -5.24 -9.56
C PRO A 161 3.00 -6.04 -8.91
N ALA A 162 2.73 -7.30 -8.62
CA ALA A 162 3.71 -8.25 -8.10
C ALA A 162 4.93 -8.36 -9.02
N THR A 163 6.03 -8.83 -8.48
CA THR A 163 7.30 -9.07 -9.18
C THR A 163 7.91 -10.36 -8.65
N SER A 164 8.98 -10.84 -9.26
CA SER A 164 9.71 -12.00 -8.71
C SER A 164 10.15 -11.83 -7.25
N ALA A 165 10.32 -10.58 -6.78
CA ALA A 165 10.71 -10.27 -5.41
C ALA A 165 9.55 -9.82 -4.49
N VAL A 166 8.32 -9.77 -5.00
CA VAL A 166 7.11 -9.41 -4.24
C VAL A 166 6.01 -10.39 -4.67
N PRO A 167 5.65 -11.36 -3.82
CA PRO A 167 4.72 -12.41 -4.20
C PRO A 167 3.29 -11.89 -4.41
N ASP A 168 2.55 -12.61 -5.25
CA ASP A 168 1.11 -12.52 -5.35
C ASP A 168 0.45 -13.36 -4.24
N ILE A 169 0.39 -12.82 -3.02
CA ILE A 169 -0.27 -13.38 -1.84
C ILE A 169 -1.00 -12.28 -1.07
N ARG A 170 -2.13 -12.59 -0.46
CA ARG A 170 -2.96 -11.63 0.32
C ARG A 170 -2.17 -10.88 1.39
N ALA A 171 -1.20 -11.55 2.01
CA ALA A 171 -0.36 -10.97 3.06
C ALA A 171 0.39 -9.70 2.61
N VAL A 172 0.71 -9.55 1.32
CA VAL A 172 1.32 -8.32 0.77
C VAL A 172 0.35 -7.14 0.89
N ASP A 173 -0.90 -7.32 0.49
CA ASP A 173 -1.93 -6.29 0.59
C ASP A 173 -2.31 -6.00 2.06
N LEU A 174 -2.45 -7.03 2.90
CA LEU A 174 -2.67 -6.88 4.34
C LEU A 174 -1.52 -6.09 5.00
N GLY A 175 -0.28 -6.34 4.60
CA GLY A 175 0.89 -5.58 5.06
C GLY A 175 0.81 -4.09 4.72
N LYS A 176 0.25 -3.75 3.55
CA LYS A 176 -0.02 -2.36 3.16
C LYS A 176 -1.15 -1.72 3.98
N MET A 177 -2.20 -2.47 4.25
CA MET A 177 -3.28 -2.00 5.12
C MET A 177 -2.79 -1.80 6.56
N LEU A 178 -1.91 -2.67 7.05
CA LEU A 178 -1.26 -2.53 8.36
C LEU A 178 -0.37 -1.29 8.40
N GLN A 179 0.36 -0.97 7.33
CA GLN A 179 1.12 0.27 7.18
C GLN A 179 0.23 1.50 7.36
N SER A 180 -0.97 1.52 6.75
CA SER A 180 -1.97 2.59 6.96
C SER A 180 -2.47 2.63 8.40
N ALA A 181 -2.76 1.45 9.00
CA ALA A 181 -3.20 1.36 10.38
C ALA A 181 -2.18 1.92 11.38
N LEU A 182 -0.90 1.79 11.09
CA LEU A 182 0.20 2.40 11.87
C LEU A 182 0.30 3.92 11.68
N GLY A 183 -0.44 4.51 10.74
CA GLY A 183 -0.51 5.96 10.53
C GLY A 183 0.42 6.46 9.44
N TRP A 184 0.72 5.65 8.43
CA TRP A 184 1.56 6.03 7.28
C TRP A 184 1.13 7.35 6.64
N GLU A 185 -0.17 7.55 6.42
CA GLU A 185 -0.71 8.75 5.79
C GLU A 185 -0.41 10.02 6.61
N ARG A 186 -0.45 9.91 7.95
CA ARG A 186 -0.07 11.02 8.85
C ARG A 186 1.40 11.38 8.73
N VAL A 187 2.27 10.38 8.60
CA VAL A 187 3.71 10.56 8.42
C VAL A 187 3.99 11.16 7.04
N ARG A 188 3.37 10.62 5.99
CA ARG A 188 3.59 11.01 4.59
C ARG A 188 3.16 12.46 4.30
N TYR A 189 1.99 12.87 4.76
CA TYR A 189 1.46 14.20 4.50
C TYR A 189 1.92 15.24 5.52
N GLY A 190 2.73 14.81 6.50
CA GLY A 190 3.30 15.66 7.53
C GLY A 190 2.23 16.51 8.17
N TYR A 191 1.86 16.30 9.34
CA TYR A 191 1.03 17.11 10.26
C TYR A 191 0.36 18.41 9.70
N ARG A 192 0.40 18.62 8.40
CA ARG A 192 0.20 19.93 7.79
C ARG A 192 -1.19 20.51 7.94
N GLU A 193 -2.23 19.72 8.11
CA GLU A 193 -3.60 20.29 8.22
C GLU A 193 -4.63 19.33 8.83
N VAL A 194 -4.27 18.07 9.08
CA VAL A 194 -5.21 17.09 9.64
C VAL A 194 -5.41 17.31 11.15
N THR A 195 -4.45 17.98 11.82
CA THR A 195 -4.52 18.26 13.26
C THR A 195 -5.69 19.17 13.64
N GLY A 196 -6.01 20.17 12.85
CA GLY A 196 -7.14 21.08 13.16
C GLY A 196 -8.51 20.41 13.07
N ALA A 197 -8.73 19.52 12.12
CA ALA A 197 -10.03 18.87 11.93
C ALA A 197 -10.16 17.59 12.76
N LEU A 198 -9.09 16.83 12.97
CA LEU A 198 -9.10 15.59 13.75
C LEU A 198 -9.06 15.84 15.26
N ASP A 199 -8.34 16.86 15.71
CA ASP A 199 -8.33 17.25 17.13
C ASP A 199 -9.66 17.87 17.57
N THR A 200 -10.37 18.57 16.69
CA THR A 200 -11.70 19.12 16.98
C THR A 200 -12.81 18.07 16.99
N LEU A 201 -12.62 16.92 16.38
CA LEU A 201 -13.60 15.83 16.37
C LEU A 201 -13.37 14.78 17.47
N GLY A 202 -12.45 15.04 18.39
CA GLY A 202 -12.34 14.29 19.66
C GLY A 202 -11.82 12.86 19.53
N GLY A 203 -11.12 12.53 18.46
CA GLY A 203 -10.64 11.18 18.30
C GLY A 203 -9.35 11.10 17.48
N SER A 204 -8.26 10.74 18.12
CA SER A 204 -7.16 10.09 17.42
C SER A 204 -7.68 8.73 16.92
N ALA A 205 -8.36 8.72 15.78
CA ALA A 205 -8.81 7.49 15.15
C ALA A 205 -7.58 6.77 14.54
N ARG A 206 -6.64 6.37 15.43
CA ARG A 206 -5.68 5.33 15.06
C ARG A 206 -6.52 4.08 14.81
N ILE A 207 -6.44 3.54 13.61
CA ILE A 207 -6.93 2.19 13.40
C ILE A 207 -6.14 1.32 14.37
N ASN A 208 -6.84 0.52 15.17
CA ASN A 208 -6.16 -0.51 15.93
C ASN A 208 -5.56 -1.51 14.93
N PRO A 209 -4.24 -1.69 14.85
CA PRO A 209 -3.61 -2.62 13.91
C PRO A 209 -4.18 -4.05 14.00
N TYR A 210 -4.66 -4.46 15.16
CA TYR A 210 -5.34 -5.75 15.35
C TYR A 210 -6.66 -5.89 14.57
N HIS A 211 -7.23 -4.80 14.05
CA HIS A 211 -8.33 -4.93 13.09
C HIS A 211 -7.87 -5.51 11.76
N VAL A 212 -6.63 -5.21 11.33
CA VAL A 212 -6.08 -5.83 10.12
C VAL A 212 -5.85 -7.33 10.35
N GLN A 213 -5.45 -7.73 11.55
CA GLN A 213 -5.28 -9.13 11.93
C GLN A 213 -6.57 -9.94 11.74
N THR A 214 -7.75 -9.35 12.01
CA THR A 214 -9.03 -10.07 11.85
C THR A 214 -9.34 -10.47 10.40
N TYR A 215 -8.61 -9.94 9.43
CA TYR A 215 -8.74 -10.30 8.01
C TYR A 215 -7.73 -11.37 7.56
N ALA A 216 -6.71 -11.67 8.37
CA ALA A 216 -5.84 -12.80 8.11
C ALA A 216 -6.59 -14.12 8.38
N GLN A 217 -6.33 -15.14 7.55
CA GLN A 217 -7.00 -16.44 7.66
C GLN A 217 -6.48 -17.25 8.85
N ASP A 218 -5.18 -17.08 9.17
CA ASP A 218 -4.49 -17.76 10.25
C ASP A 218 -3.27 -16.96 10.71
N ASP A 219 -2.57 -17.47 11.72
CA ASP A 219 -1.36 -16.85 12.27
C ASP A 219 -0.21 -16.81 11.25
N ASN A 220 -0.11 -17.80 10.33
CA ASN A 220 0.93 -17.81 9.32
C ASN A 220 0.75 -16.66 8.31
N GLU A 221 -0.48 -16.42 7.86
CA GLU A 221 -0.79 -15.27 6.99
C GLU A 221 -0.61 -13.93 7.74
N TRP A 222 -0.97 -13.86 9.02
CA TRP A 222 -0.72 -12.68 9.85
C TRP A 222 0.79 -12.40 9.98
N ASN A 223 1.59 -13.40 10.28
CA ASN A 223 3.05 -13.27 10.38
C ASN A 223 3.65 -12.74 9.06
N ALA A 224 3.17 -13.28 7.93
CA ALA A 224 3.57 -12.80 6.61
C ALA A 224 3.12 -11.35 6.36
N ALA A 225 1.92 -10.95 6.78
CA ALA A 225 1.42 -9.58 6.64
C ALA A 225 2.24 -8.58 7.46
N VAL A 226 2.61 -8.93 8.70
CA VAL A 226 3.48 -8.10 9.55
C VAL A 226 4.88 -7.96 8.92
N LEU A 227 5.46 -9.05 8.44
CA LEU A 227 6.75 -9.02 7.72
C LEU A 227 6.67 -8.09 6.50
N TRP A 228 5.61 -8.22 5.68
CA TRP A 228 5.43 -7.34 4.51
C TRP A 228 5.18 -5.90 4.91
N CYS A 229 4.52 -5.61 6.01
CA CYS A 229 4.39 -4.24 6.53
C CYS A 229 5.77 -3.61 6.79
N VAL A 230 6.65 -4.33 7.48
CA VAL A 230 8.02 -3.86 7.76
C VAL A 230 8.81 -3.67 6.45
N ILE A 231 8.74 -4.62 5.51
CA ILE A 231 9.38 -4.49 4.19
C ILE A 231 8.85 -3.27 3.43
N HIS A 232 7.55 -3.02 3.47
CA HIS A 232 6.96 -1.84 2.83
C HIS A 232 7.44 -0.54 3.46
N LEU A 233 7.53 -0.46 4.78
CA LEU A 233 8.08 0.70 5.50
C LEU A 233 9.56 0.92 5.14
N LEU A 234 10.38 -0.13 5.14
CA LEU A 234 11.79 -0.07 4.72
C LEU A 234 11.94 0.49 3.30
N ARG A 235 11.09 0.05 2.35
CA ARG A 235 11.10 0.54 0.96
C ARG A 235 10.77 2.03 0.84
N THR A 236 10.17 2.65 1.84
CA THR A 236 9.88 4.10 1.81
C THR A 236 11.07 4.94 2.24
N LEU A 237 12.00 4.42 3.05
CA LEU A 237 13.15 5.16 3.59
C LEU A 237 14.03 5.79 2.49
N PRO A 238 14.42 5.08 1.40
CA PRO A 238 15.20 5.68 0.31
C PRO A 238 14.51 6.87 -0.35
N TYR A 239 13.21 6.79 -0.46
CA TYR A 239 12.40 7.86 -1.02
C TYR A 239 12.35 9.06 -0.07
N LEU A 240 12.10 8.82 1.21
CA LEU A 240 12.03 9.87 2.23
C LEU A 240 13.38 10.55 2.44
N ALA A 241 14.50 9.82 2.33
CA ALA A 241 15.84 10.38 2.43
C ALA A 241 16.11 11.47 1.40
N ARG A 242 15.43 11.43 0.24
CA ARG A 242 15.60 12.40 -0.84
C ARG A 242 14.67 13.61 -0.77
N CYS A 243 13.50 13.47 -0.15
CA CYS A 243 12.42 14.46 -0.27
C CYS A 243 11.76 14.86 1.04
N ALA A 244 12.11 14.24 2.17
CA ALA A 244 11.45 14.48 3.45
C ALA A 244 12.41 14.99 4.53
N ALA A 245 11.85 15.71 5.51
CA ALA A 245 12.58 16.15 6.69
C ALA A 245 13.05 14.92 7.51
N PRO A 246 14.19 15.02 8.23
CA PRO A 246 14.70 13.94 9.08
C PRO A 246 13.65 13.36 10.03
N LYS A 247 12.79 14.20 10.59
CA LYS A 247 11.70 13.76 11.47
C LYS A 247 10.79 12.71 10.83
N VAL A 248 10.47 12.84 9.54
CA VAL A 248 9.62 11.86 8.83
C VAL A 248 10.30 10.50 8.73
N GLN A 249 11.62 10.49 8.57
CA GLN A 249 12.40 9.24 8.59
C GLN A 249 12.39 8.59 9.97
N ASP A 250 12.50 9.38 11.04
CA ASP A 250 12.44 8.89 12.41
C ASP A 250 11.05 8.37 12.77
N ASP A 251 10.00 9.04 12.30
CA ASP A 251 8.61 8.57 12.43
C ASP A 251 8.42 7.20 11.74
N VAL A 252 9.00 7.00 10.55
CA VAL A 252 8.94 5.69 9.85
C VAL A 252 9.76 4.62 10.58
N ARG A 253 10.92 4.96 11.14
CA ARG A 253 11.68 4.01 11.99
C ARG A 253 10.88 3.62 13.23
N GLY A 254 10.16 4.58 13.85
CA GLY A 254 9.23 4.31 14.93
C GLY A 254 8.12 3.33 14.52
N MET A 255 7.52 3.52 13.33
CA MET A 255 6.51 2.59 12.81
C MET A 255 7.06 1.18 12.54
N ILE A 256 8.33 1.07 12.09
CA ILE A 256 9.01 -0.22 11.95
C ILE A 256 9.14 -0.89 13.33
N GLY A 257 9.60 -0.15 14.35
CA GLY A 257 9.67 -0.64 15.72
C GLY A 257 8.31 -1.11 16.24
N ASP A 258 7.26 -0.30 16.05
CA ASP A 258 5.89 -0.66 16.45
C ASP A 258 5.43 -1.95 15.73
N ALA A 259 5.68 -2.07 14.42
CA ALA A 259 5.30 -3.26 13.66
C ALA A 259 5.98 -4.54 14.16
N THR A 260 7.25 -4.47 14.56
CA THR A 260 7.98 -5.65 15.08
C THR A 260 7.43 -6.15 16.42
N THR A 261 6.65 -5.33 17.14
CA THR A 261 6.02 -5.74 18.42
C THR A 261 4.77 -6.61 18.24
N PHE A 262 4.21 -6.73 17.04
CA PHE A 262 3.03 -7.58 16.79
C PHE A 262 3.35 -9.06 16.74
N LEU A 263 4.63 -9.41 16.62
CA LEU A 263 5.11 -10.80 16.65
C LEU A 263 6.15 -10.94 17.77
N PRO A 264 6.11 -12.04 18.52
CA PRO A 264 7.04 -12.29 19.63
C PRO A 264 8.48 -12.54 19.16
#